data_e5e385e7148a969b59b323c04ab7af6b
#
_entry.id   e5e385e7148a969b59b323c04ab7af6b
#
_cell.length_a   1.000
_cell.length_b   1.000
_cell.length_c   1.000
_cell.angle_alpha   90.00
_cell.angle_beta   90.00
_cell.angle_gamma   90.00
#
_symmetry.space_group_name_H-M   'P 1'
#
loop_
_entity.id
_entity.type
_entity.pdbx_description
1 polymer ?
#
loop_
_entity_poly.entity_id
_entity_poly.type
_entity_poly.pdbx_seq_one_letter_code
_entity_poly.pdbx_strand_id
1 'polypeptide(L)'
;MEQPTTKRCIVSTCGTSILTNQGHEIRKLIIDYAHVKDKTDIGENDRKELENLIKTIKNSLQEEGSIENLKKMSAEINGITLLYDNHFPNSGDTHYLIATDTWLGTEAASLLKDWLRGREVNDVQLVAIDDLGASSLAEFQLGIAGLIGWCSQTLPGWRENQYTITFQLNGGFKSIQGLMQTLAQFYSDETVYIFESGNELLHIPRLPVKLDLEEVVLKH
;
A
#
# COMPACT_ATOMS: atom_id res chain seq x y z
N MET A 1 -26.49 12.40 -19.54
CA MET A 1 -25.37 11.59 -20.07
C MET A 1 -24.41 11.46 -18.91
N GLU A 2 -24.36 10.30 -18.28
CA GLU A 2 -23.31 10.00 -17.30
C GLU A 2 -21.97 10.07 -18.01
N GLN A 3 -21.04 10.86 -17.48
CA GLN A 3 -19.66 10.82 -17.98
C GLN A 3 -19.13 9.40 -17.74
N PRO A 4 -18.44 8.79 -18.70
CA PRO A 4 -17.83 7.48 -18.48
C PRO A 4 -16.88 7.61 -17.29
N THR A 5 -17.14 6.85 -16.24
CA THR A 5 -16.26 6.79 -15.08
C THR A 5 -14.90 6.31 -15.55
N THR A 6 -13.91 7.18 -15.50
CA THR A 6 -12.53 6.83 -15.89
C THR A 6 -12.05 5.74 -14.93
N LYS A 7 -11.61 4.61 -15.46
CA LYS A 7 -11.04 3.53 -14.67
C LYS A 7 -9.75 3.98 -14.00
N ARG A 8 -9.51 3.51 -12.79
CA ARG A 8 -8.34 3.89 -12.00
C ARG A 8 -7.41 2.69 -11.81
N CYS A 9 -6.12 2.97 -11.88
CA CYS A 9 -5.06 2.10 -11.39
C CYS A 9 -4.54 2.71 -10.08
N ILE A 10 -4.91 2.12 -8.94
CA ILE A 10 -4.57 2.64 -7.62
C ILE A 10 -3.36 1.89 -7.09
N VAL A 11 -2.30 2.60 -6.74
CA VAL A 11 -1.09 2.06 -6.14
C VAL A 11 -1.04 2.52 -4.68
N SER A 12 -1.25 1.59 -3.76
CA SER A 12 -1.28 1.86 -2.33
C SER A 12 -0.03 1.31 -1.65
N THR A 13 0.64 2.13 -0.84
CA THR A 13 1.67 1.62 0.08
C THR A 13 1.01 0.95 1.27
N CYS A 14 1.47 -0.24 1.61
CA CYS A 14 0.94 -1.04 2.70
C CYS A 14 1.96 -1.15 3.84
N GLY A 15 1.53 -0.82 5.03
CA GLY A 15 2.26 -1.06 6.27
C GLY A 15 1.52 -2.06 7.16
N THR A 16 1.95 -2.12 8.40
CA THR A 16 1.34 -3.01 9.42
C THR A 16 0.24 -2.31 10.24
N SER A 17 -0.33 -1.18 9.74
CA SER A 17 -1.32 -0.40 10.48
C SER A 17 -2.53 -1.23 10.88
N ILE A 18 -2.99 -2.11 10.00
CA ILE A 18 -4.11 -3.02 10.25
C ILE A 18 -3.83 -3.98 11.42
N LEU A 19 -2.60 -4.41 11.60
CA LEU A 19 -2.19 -5.24 12.73
C LEU A 19 -2.06 -4.42 14.01
N THR A 20 -1.36 -3.28 13.95
CA THR A 20 -1.09 -2.44 15.12
C THR A 20 -2.32 -1.73 15.68
N ASN A 21 -3.30 -1.42 14.85
CA ASN A 21 -4.55 -0.79 15.28
C ASN A 21 -5.49 -1.77 15.97
N GLN A 22 -5.44 -3.05 15.63
CA GLN A 22 -6.26 -4.10 16.24
C GLN A 22 -5.52 -4.85 17.35
N GLY A 23 -4.21 -4.89 17.30
CA GLY A 23 -3.36 -5.61 18.24
C GLY A 23 -2.67 -4.69 19.24
N HIS A 24 -3.40 -3.80 19.93
CA HIS A 24 -2.81 -2.86 20.89
C HIS A 24 -1.99 -3.57 21.99
N GLU A 25 -2.49 -4.69 22.49
CA GLU A 25 -1.86 -5.47 23.57
C GLU A 25 -0.53 -6.10 23.12
N ILE A 26 -0.45 -6.51 21.85
CA ILE A 26 0.73 -7.15 21.28
C ILE A 26 1.49 -6.24 20.32
N ARG A 27 1.25 -4.93 20.39
CA ARG A 27 1.89 -3.95 19.49
C ARG A 27 3.41 -4.03 19.52
N LYS A 28 3.99 -4.27 20.69
CA LYS A 28 5.43 -4.44 20.82
C LYS A 28 5.91 -5.65 20.02
N LEU A 29 5.20 -6.77 20.10
CA LEU A 29 5.52 -8.00 19.37
C LEU A 29 5.51 -7.76 17.86
N ILE A 30 4.49 -7.02 17.34
CA ILE A 30 4.39 -6.65 15.93
C ILE A 30 5.60 -5.82 15.49
N ILE A 31 6.05 -4.87 16.33
CA ILE A 31 7.20 -4.01 16.04
C ILE A 31 8.50 -4.81 16.08
N ASP A 32 8.69 -5.67 17.08
CA ASP A 32 9.90 -6.48 17.27
C ASP A 32 10.14 -7.43 16.08
N TYR A 33 9.07 -7.95 15.48
CA TYR A 33 9.13 -8.87 14.34
C TYR A 33 8.81 -8.22 12.96
N ALA A 34 8.71 -6.89 12.89
CA ALA A 34 8.35 -6.19 11.66
C ALA A 34 9.33 -6.41 10.49
N HIS A 35 10.58 -6.78 10.79
CA HIS A 35 11.65 -6.99 9.80
C HIS A 35 11.85 -8.46 9.43
N VAL A 36 11.14 -9.38 10.09
CA VAL A 36 11.33 -10.83 9.88
C VAL A 36 10.68 -11.27 8.59
N LYS A 37 11.47 -11.91 7.71
CA LYS A 37 10.99 -12.42 6.42
C LYS A 37 10.28 -13.77 6.55
N ASP A 38 10.86 -14.70 7.28
CA ASP A 38 10.29 -16.03 7.49
C ASP A 38 9.71 -16.17 8.89
N LYS A 39 8.42 -16.50 8.99
CA LYS A 39 7.75 -16.72 10.28
C LYS A 39 8.36 -17.83 11.11
N THR A 40 9.15 -18.72 10.53
CA THR A 40 9.85 -19.78 11.24
C THR A 40 10.99 -19.26 12.13
N ASP A 41 11.46 -18.05 11.87
CA ASP A 41 12.46 -17.35 12.69
C ASP A 41 11.85 -16.73 13.96
N ILE A 42 10.53 -16.80 14.12
CA ILE A 42 9.79 -16.29 15.27
C ILE A 42 9.56 -17.44 16.28
N GLY A 43 9.76 -17.17 17.56
CA GLY A 43 9.47 -18.12 18.61
C GLY A 43 8.02 -18.63 18.54
N GLU A 44 7.82 -19.92 18.84
CA GLU A 44 6.52 -20.59 18.61
C GLU A 44 5.34 -19.89 19.31
N ASN A 45 5.54 -19.41 20.54
CA ASN A 45 4.47 -18.73 21.29
C ASN A 45 4.10 -17.40 20.63
N ASP A 46 5.11 -16.57 20.31
CA ASP A 46 4.92 -15.27 19.69
C ASP A 46 4.28 -15.40 18.31
N ARG A 47 4.74 -16.39 17.55
CA ARG A 47 4.15 -16.70 16.24
C ARG A 47 2.68 -17.08 16.35
N LYS A 48 2.31 -17.95 17.29
CA LYS A 48 0.91 -18.33 17.52
C LYS A 48 0.04 -17.13 17.89
N GLU A 49 0.55 -16.22 18.70
CA GLU A 49 -0.15 -15.00 19.10
C GLU A 49 -0.40 -14.10 17.91
N LEU A 50 0.62 -13.88 17.06
CA LEU A 50 0.52 -13.11 15.82
C LEU A 50 -0.44 -13.77 14.81
N GLU A 51 -0.36 -15.08 14.60
CA GLU A 51 -1.27 -15.84 13.72
C GLU A 51 -2.72 -15.74 14.20
N ASN A 52 -2.96 -15.78 15.51
CA ASN A 52 -4.30 -15.61 16.08
C ASN A 52 -4.84 -14.20 15.85
N LEU A 53 -3.99 -13.17 16.02
CA LEU A 53 -4.38 -11.78 15.70
C LEU A 53 -4.78 -11.66 14.22
N ILE A 54 -3.94 -12.14 13.29
CA ILE A 54 -4.19 -12.09 11.84
C ILE A 54 -5.54 -12.76 11.52
N LYS A 55 -5.79 -13.93 12.08
CA LYS A 55 -7.06 -14.65 11.90
C LYS A 55 -8.26 -13.87 12.44
N THR A 56 -8.12 -13.24 13.59
CA THR A 56 -9.18 -12.40 14.20
C THR A 56 -9.49 -11.21 13.31
N ILE A 57 -8.47 -10.51 12.82
CA ILE A 57 -8.64 -9.36 11.93
C ILE A 57 -9.30 -9.79 10.62
N LYS A 58 -8.91 -10.94 10.05
CA LYS A 58 -9.52 -11.47 8.82
C LYS A 58 -11.02 -11.66 8.99
N ASN A 59 -11.45 -12.28 10.10
CA ASN A 59 -12.86 -12.50 10.38
C ASN A 59 -13.59 -11.14 10.55
N SER A 60 -13.01 -10.23 11.32
CA SER A 60 -13.59 -8.90 11.55
C SER A 60 -13.75 -8.11 10.25
N LEU A 61 -12.81 -8.19 9.31
CA LEU A 61 -12.91 -7.52 8.00
C LEU A 61 -14.02 -8.10 7.11
N GLN A 62 -14.31 -9.40 7.25
CA GLN A 62 -15.39 -10.06 6.50
C GLN A 62 -16.77 -9.72 7.05
N GLU A 63 -16.88 -9.60 8.36
CA GLU A 63 -18.15 -9.36 9.06
C GLU A 63 -18.52 -7.87 9.14
N GLU A 64 -17.52 -6.96 9.12
CA GLU A 64 -17.75 -5.54 9.29
C GLU A 64 -18.33 -4.89 8.03
N GLY A 65 -19.54 -4.36 8.16
CA GLY A 65 -20.25 -3.66 7.10
C GLY A 65 -20.16 -2.13 7.20
N SER A 66 -19.73 -1.60 8.35
CA SER A 66 -19.64 -0.16 8.56
C SER A 66 -18.33 0.40 8.05
N ILE A 67 -18.39 1.31 7.08
CA ILE A 67 -17.22 2.02 6.55
C ILE A 67 -16.48 2.77 7.67
N GLU A 68 -17.19 3.41 8.57
CA GLU A 68 -16.58 4.16 9.68
C GLU A 68 -15.78 3.27 10.64
N ASN A 69 -16.20 2.04 10.85
CA ASN A 69 -15.45 1.08 11.65
C ASN A 69 -14.24 0.54 10.86
N LEU A 70 -14.43 0.21 9.59
CA LEU A 70 -13.35 -0.24 8.70
C LEU A 70 -12.22 0.79 8.59
N LYS A 71 -12.54 2.08 8.47
CA LYS A 71 -11.56 3.17 8.44
C LYS A 71 -10.66 3.21 9.69
N LYS A 72 -11.18 2.84 10.85
CA LYS A 72 -10.42 2.77 12.10
C LYS A 72 -9.48 1.58 12.16
N MET A 73 -9.77 0.52 11.39
CA MET A 73 -8.95 -0.70 11.39
C MET A 73 -7.61 -0.51 10.71
N SER A 74 -7.53 0.35 9.66
CA SER A 74 -6.29 0.51 8.87
C SER A 74 -6.22 1.90 8.24
N ALA A 75 -5.01 2.47 8.21
CA ALA A 75 -4.73 3.70 7.48
C ALA A 75 -4.95 3.53 5.97
N GLU A 76 -4.64 2.35 5.45
CA GLU A 76 -4.82 2.00 4.04
C GLU A 76 -6.30 1.94 3.67
N ILE A 77 -7.13 1.25 4.48
CA ILE A 77 -8.58 1.18 4.28
C ILE A 77 -9.19 2.58 4.37
N ASN A 78 -8.78 3.37 5.36
CA ASN A 78 -9.25 4.75 5.49
C ASN A 78 -8.95 5.57 4.21
N GLY A 79 -7.71 5.52 3.72
CA GLY A 79 -7.34 6.23 2.50
C GLY A 79 -8.07 5.73 1.25
N ILE A 80 -8.23 4.42 1.11
CA ILE A 80 -8.98 3.84 -0.01
C ILE A 80 -10.44 4.26 0.05
N THR A 81 -11.12 4.14 1.18
CA THR A 81 -12.54 4.54 1.30
C THR A 81 -12.74 6.02 1.07
N LEU A 82 -11.84 6.89 1.53
CA LEU A 82 -11.89 8.33 1.24
C LEU A 82 -11.71 8.62 -0.25
N LEU A 83 -10.87 7.88 -0.96
CA LEU A 83 -10.69 8.01 -2.41
C LEU A 83 -11.99 7.71 -3.18
N TYR A 84 -12.89 6.95 -2.60
CA TYR A 84 -14.22 6.62 -3.11
C TYR A 84 -15.35 7.37 -2.39
N ASP A 85 -15.09 8.56 -1.85
CA ASP A 85 -16.07 9.43 -1.19
C ASP A 85 -16.87 8.71 -0.08
N ASN A 86 -16.17 7.93 0.74
CA ASN A 86 -16.74 7.07 1.78
C ASN A 86 -17.72 6.00 1.25
N HIS A 87 -17.44 5.50 0.06
CA HIS A 87 -18.08 4.32 -0.51
C HIS A 87 -17.10 3.16 -0.61
N PHE A 88 -17.59 1.99 -0.94
CA PHE A 88 -16.73 0.87 -1.29
C PHE A 88 -16.08 1.08 -2.66
N PRO A 89 -14.87 0.52 -2.86
CA PRO A 89 -14.16 0.64 -4.13
C PRO A 89 -14.95 0.12 -5.32
N ASN A 90 -14.71 0.73 -6.49
CA ASN A 90 -15.35 0.35 -7.73
C ASN A 90 -14.76 -0.97 -8.26
N SER A 91 -15.59 -1.91 -8.65
CA SER A 91 -15.17 -3.22 -9.20
C SER A 91 -14.40 -3.12 -10.52
N GLY A 92 -14.52 -2.01 -11.25
CA GLY A 92 -13.81 -1.76 -12.51
C GLY A 92 -12.38 -1.23 -12.34
N ASP A 93 -11.97 -0.89 -11.13
CA ASP A 93 -10.65 -0.35 -10.84
C ASP A 93 -9.65 -1.47 -10.51
N THR A 94 -8.37 -1.18 -10.73
CA THR A 94 -7.25 -2.07 -10.39
C THR A 94 -6.51 -1.53 -9.18
N HIS A 95 -6.19 -2.41 -8.23
CA HIS A 95 -5.43 -2.05 -7.04
C HIS A 95 -4.11 -2.81 -6.96
N TYR A 96 -3.01 -2.08 -6.84
CA TYR A 96 -1.70 -2.61 -6.48
C TYR A 96 -1.40 -2.27 -5.01
N LEU A 97 -1.11 -3.30 -4.23
CA LEU A 97 -0.75 -3.18 -2.82
C LEU A 97 0.75 -3.41 -2.69
N ILE A 98 1.51 -2.33 -2.53
CA ILE A 98 2.97 -2.38 -2.40
C ILE A 98 3.32 -2.67 -0.95
N ALA A 99 3.94 -3.80 -0.71
CA ALA A 99 4.33 -4.27 0.62
C ALA A 99 5.83 -4.57 0.69
N THR A 100 6.35 -4.64 1.90
CA THR A 100 7.66 -5.24 2.17
C THR A 100 7.57 -6.77 2.04
N ASP A 101 8.70 -7.40 1.77
CA ASP A 101 8.86 -8.86 1.72
C ASP A 101 8.93 -9.53 3.11
N THR A 102 8.64 -8.78 4.17
CA THR A 102 8.56 -9.32 5.54
C THR A 102 7.25 -10.08 5.75
N TRP A 103 7.25 -11.08 6.64
CA TRP A 103 6.07 -11.86 6.94
C TRP A 103 4.87 -10.99 7.33
N LEU A 104 5.03 -10.11 8.34
CA LEU A 104 3.93 -9.26 8.79
C LEU A 104 3.51 -8.22 7.74
N GLY A 105 4.43 -7.75 6.90
CA GLY A 105 4.11 -6.85 5.79
C GLY A 105 3.25 -7.53 4.73
N THR A 106 3.60 -8.75 4.36
CA THR A 106 2.81 -9.54 3.38
C THR A 106 1.47 -10.00 3.92
N GLU A 107 1.39 -10.38 5.21
CA GLU A 107 0.11 -10.72 5.86
C GLU A 107 -0.83 -9.50 5.93
N ALA A 108 -0.31 -8.33 6.32
CA ALA A 108 -1.09 -7.10 6.35
C ALA A 108 -1.65 -6.75 4.96
N ALA A 109 -0.82 -6.81 3.93
CA ALA A 109 -1.26 -6.57 2.56
C ALA A 109 -2.23 -7.65 2.04
N SER A 110 -2.07 -8.91 2.48
CA SER A 110 -3.00 -10.00 2.15
C SER A 110 -4.38 -9.77 2.76
N LEU A 111 -4.45 -9.27 3.99
CA LEU A 111 -5.72 -8.89 4.63
C LEU A 111 -6.44 -7.79 3.84
N LEU A 112 -5.70 -6.77 3.38
CA LEU A 112 -6.26 -5.69 2.55
C LEU A 112 -6.73 -6.23 1.19
N LYS A 113 -5.97 -7.13 0.57
CA LYS A 113 -6.35 -7.79 -0.68
C LYS A 113 -7.64 -8.60 -0.53
N ASP A 114 -7.74 -9.39 0.54
CA ASP A 114 -8.94 -10.18 0.83
C ASP A 114 -10.14 -9.27 1.09
N TRP A 115 -9.96 -8.15 1.80
CA TRP A 115 -10.99 -7.16 2.03
C TRP A 115 -11.49 -6.53 0.72
N LEU A 116 -10.59 -6.09 -0.17
CA LEU A 116 -10.94 -5.51 -1.47
C LEU A 116 -11.69 -6.52 -2.34
N ARG A 117 -11.21 -7.76 -2.41
CA ARG A 117 -11.87 -8.83 -3.18
C ARG A 117 -13.25 -9.18 -2.63
N GLY A 118 -13.41 -9.15 -1.32
CA GLY A 118 -14.71 -9.33 -0.65
C GLY A 118 -15.71 -8.20 -0.96
N ARG A 119 -15.24 -7.07 -1.52
CA ARG A 119 -16.04 -5.93 -2.00
C ARG A 119 -16.12 -5.88 -3.54
N GLU A 120 -15.97 -7.03 -4.18
CA GLU A 120 -16.10 -7.20 -5.63
C GLU A 120 -15.04 -6.50 -6.49
N VAL A 121 -13.94 -6.04 -5.89
CA VAL A 121 -12.79 -5.56 -6.66
C VAL A 121 -12.03 -6.77 -7.21
N ASN A 122 -12.14 -7.01 -8.50
CA ASN A 122 -11.63 -8.23 -9.12
C ASN A 122 -10.11 -8.20 -9.35
N ASP A 123 -9.56 -7.04 -9.72
CA ASP A 123 -8.14 -6.89 -10.02
C ASP A 123 -7.39 -6.26 -8.85
N VAL A 124 -6.98 -7.11 -7.90
CA VAL A 124 -6.15 -6.72 -6.75
C VAL A 124 -4.88 -7.54 -6.74
N GLN A 125 -3.74 -6.86 -6.87
CA GLN A 125 -2.43 -7.47 -6.91
C GLN A 125 -1.61 -7.02 -5.70
N LEU A 126 -1.05 -7.99 -4.98
CA LEU A 126 -0.06 -7.76 -3.94
C LEU A 126 1.32 -7.78 -4.59
N VAL A 127 2.09 -6.73 -4.37
CA VAL A 127 3.45 -6.57 -4.89
C VAL A 127 4.39 -6.48 -3.70
N ALA A 128 4.94 -7.62 -3.30
CA ALA A 128 6.01 -7.67 -2.32
C ALA A 128 7.33 -7.37 -3.04
N ILE A 129 8.01 -6.32 -2.60
CA ILE A 129 9.30 -5.93 -3.17
C ILE A 129 10.40 -6.52 -2.29
N ASP A 130 11.26 -7.34 -2.88
CA ASP A 130 12.41 -7.94 -2.20
C ASP A 130 13.29 -6.86 -1.58
N ASP A 131 13.74 -7.10 -0.36
CA ASP A 131 14.62 -6.23 0.42
C ASP A 131 14.06 -4.83 0.78
N LEU A 132 12.83 -4.51 0.43
CA LEU A 132 12.21 -3.24 0.81
C LEU A 132 11.98 -3.14 2.32
N GLY A 133 11.87 -4.26 3.03
CA GLY A 133 11.79 -4.35 4.49
C GLY A 133 13.12 -4.60 5.19
N ALA A 134 14.25 -4.59 4.46
CA ALA A 134 15.55 -4.93 5.01
C ALA A 134 16.02 -3.95 6.09
N SER A 135 16.78 -4.47 7.04
CA SER A 135 17.39 -3.70 8.13
C SER A 135 18.73 -3.06 7.74
N SER A 136 19.38 -3.56 6.69
CA SER A 136 20.63 -3.01 6.17
C SER A 136 20.39 -1.98 5.06
N LEU A 137 21.21 -0.92 5.04
CA LEU A 137 21.11 0.12 4.01
C LEU A 137 21.36 -0.43 2.61
N ALA A 138 22.32 -1.36 2.46
CA ALA A 138 22.67 -1.92 1.16
C ALA A 138 21.52 -2.73 0.56
N GLU A 139 20.89 -3.61 1.34
CA GLU A 139 19.71 -4.37 0.90
C GLU A 139 18.53 -3.45 0.63
N PHE A 140 18.28 -2.48 1.50
CA PHE A 140 17.21 -1.48 1.27
C PHE A 140 17.41 -0.72 -0.06
N GLN A 141 18.65 -0.41 -0.45
CA GLN A 141 18.94 0.19 -1.76
C GLN A 141 18.57 -0.73 -2.93
N LEU A 142 18.74 -2.06 -2.77
CA LEU A 142 18.28 -3.03 -3.79
C LEU A 142 16.74 -3.05 -3.85
N GLY A 143 16.07 -3.02 -2.71
CA GLY A 143 14.61 -2.90 -2.65
C GLY A 143 14.09 -1.63 -3.35
N ILE A 144 14.78 -0.50 -3.17
CA ILE A 144 14.47 0.75 -3.89
C ILE A 144 14.59 0.54 -5.40
N ALA A 145 15.67 -0.08 -5.89
CA ALA A 145 15.87 -0.36 -7.31
C ALA A 145 14.78 -1.29 -7.86
N GLY A 146 14.38 -2.32 -7.09
CA GLY A 146 13.27 -3.20 -7.42
C GLY A 146 11.94 -2.46 -7.58
N LEU A 147 11.63 -1.55 -6.64
CA LEU A 147 10.40 -0.74 -6.69
C LEU A 147 10.38 0.22 -7.89
N ILE A 148 11.51 0.87 -8.20
CA ILE A 148 11.64 1.72 -9.39
C ILE A 148 11.43 0.88 -10.66
N GLY A 149 12.07 -0.29 -10.74
CA GLY A 149 11.90 -1.24 -11.83
C GLY A 149 10.46 -1.66 -12.04
N TRP A 150 9.76 -2.01 -10.96
CA TRP A 150 8.34 -2.35 -11.01
C TRP A 150 7.48 -1.19 -11.54
N CYS A 151 7.67 0.03 -11.04
CA CYS A 151 6.94 1.21 -11.52
C CYS A 151 7.16 1.43 -13.02
N SER A 152 8.41 1.34 -13.48
CA SER A 152 8.79 1.60 -14.89
C SER A 152 8.24 0.55 -15.86
N GLN A 153 8.10 -0.69 -15.42
CA GLN A 153 7.61 -1.79 -16.26
C GLN A 153 6.09 -1.91 -16.27
N THR A 154 5.43 -1.56 -15.15
CA THR A 154 4.01 -1.83 -14.96
C THR A 154 3.13 -0.63 -15.29
N LEU A 155 3.48 0.56 -14.80
CA LEU A 155 2.57 1.71 -14.81
C LEU A 155 2.36 2.36 -16.19
N PRO A 156 3.35 2.44 -17.09
CA PRO A 156 3.12 3.02 -18.43
C PRO A 156 2.01 2.32 -19.20
N GLY A 157 1.91 0.98 -19.12
CA GLY A 157 0.87 0.21 -19.81
C GLY A 157 -0.55 0.56 -19.34
N TRP A 158 -0.75 0.90 -18.06
CA TRP A 158 -2.05 1.36 -17.57
C TRP A 158 -2.43 2.71 -18.16
N ARG A 159 -1.47 3.64 -18.26
CA ARG A 159 -1.70 4.96 -18.88
C ARG A 159 -2.02 4.84 -20.37
N GLU A 160 -1.34 3.97 -21.10
CA GLU A 160 -1.64 3.68 -22.51
C GLU A 160 -3.06 3.12 -22.69
N ASN A 161 -3.56 2.35 -21.71
CA ASN A 161 -4.93 1.85 -21.68
C ASN A 161 -5.94 2.84 -21.08
N GLN A 162 -5.57 4.12 -20.94
CA GLN A 162 -6.44 5.23 -20.48
C GLN A 162 -6.95 5.10 -19.03
N TYR A 163 -6.20 4.41 -18.17
CA TYR A 163 -6.45 4.45 -16.73
C TYR A 163 -5.83 5.70 -16.10
N THR A 164 -6.53 6.30 -15.15
CA THR A 164 -5.94 7.30 -14.26
C THR A 164 -5.13 6.59 -13.19
N ILE A 165 -3.84 6.89 -13.09
CA ILE A 165 -2.95 6.29 -12.10
C ILE A 165 -2.93 7.16 -10.85
N THR A 166 -3.41 6.61 -9.74
CA THR A 166 -3.48 7.29 -8.44
C THR A 166 -2.55 6.61 -7.45
N PHE A 167 -1.64 7.38 -6.84
CA PHE A 167 -0.82 6.88 -5.73
C PHE A 167 -1.48 7.26 -4.41
N GLN A 168 -1.85 6.25 -3.62
CA GLN A 168 -2.44 6.40 -2.29
C GLN A 168 -1.36 6.07 -1.24
N LEU A 169 -0.84 7.10 -0.55
CA LEU A 169 0.36 7.02 0.27
C LEU A 169 0.06 7.15 1.78
N ASN A 170 -0.95 6.45 2.29
CA ASN A 170 -1.36 6.53 3.70
C ASN A 170 -0.72 5.45 4.59
N GLY A 171 -0.18 4.41 4.01
CA GLY A 171 0.46 3.30 4.72
C GLY A 171 1.94 3.19 4.42
N GLY A 172 2.60 2.25 5.10
CA GLY A 172 4.00 1.94 4.88
C GLY A 172 4.98 2.74 5.75
N PHE A 173 6.27 2.44 5.60
CA PHE A 173 7.34 3.12 6.33
C PHE A 173 7.62 4.50 5.75
N LYS A 174 8.03 5.44 6.60
CA LYS A 174 8.33 6.84 6.20
C LYS A 174 9.35 6.95 5.06
N SER A 175 10.37 6.09 5.06
CA SER A 175 11.38 6.04 3.99
C SER A 175 10.79 5.66 2.64
N ILE A 176 9.87 4.70 2.62
CA ILE A 176 9.16 4.27 1.42
C ILE A 176 8.19 5.35 0.95
N GLN A 177 7.50 6.01 1.87
CA GLN A 177 6.58 7.11 1.51
C GLN A 177 7.31 8.26 0.79
N GLY A 178 8.49 8.66 1.28
CA GLY A 178 9.31 9.69 0.62
C GLY A 178 9.72 9.28 -0.80
N LEU A 179 10.15 8.03 -0.99
CA LEU A 179 10.47 7.49 -2.30
C LEU A 179 9.24 7.42 -3.21
N MET A 180 8.13 6.89 -2.72
CA MET A 180 6.88 6.80 -3.48
C MET A 180 6.34 8.17 -3.88
N GLN A 181 6.48 9.19 -3.01
CA GLN A 181 6.16 10.58 -3.35
C GLN A 181 6.99 11.08 -4.54
N THR A 182 8.27 10.70 -4.59
CA THR A 182 9.16 11.05 -5.71
C THR A 182 8.77 10.29 -6.98
N LEU A 183 8.54 8.98 -6.88
CA LEU A 183 8.11 8.16 -8.01
C LEU A 183 6.74 8.60 -8.57
N ALA A 184 5.85 9.06 -7.70
CA ALA A 184 4.55 9.55 -8.09
C ALA A 184 4.65 10.72 -9.08
N GLN A 185 5.66 11.59 -8.97
CA GLN A 185 5.85 12.70 -9.92
C GLN A 185 6.10 12.23 -11.37
N PHE A 186 6.61 11.01 -11.53
CA PHE A 186 6.90 10.45 -12.86
C PHE A 186 5.83 9.48 -13.35
N TYR A 187 5.25 8.71 -12.47
CA TYR A 187 4.40 7.57 -12.82
C TYR A 187 2.91 7.77 -12.51
N SER A 188 2.52 8.64 -11.57
CA SER A 188 1.10 8.88 -11.28
C SER A 188 0.53 10.08 -12.03
N ASP A 189 -0.78 10.15 -12.10
CA ASP A 189 -1.53 11.33 -12.55
C ASP A 189 -1.93 12.19 -11.35
N GLU A 190 -2.17 11.55 -10.21
CA GLU A 190 -2.41 12.19 -8.92
C GLU A 190 -1.81 11.39 -7.75
N THR A 191 -1.53 12.07 -6.67
CA THR A 191 -1.14 11.45 -5.40
C THR A 191 -2.11 11.90 -4.33
N VAL A 192 -2.61 10.96 -3.54
CA VAL A 192 -3.52 11.25 -2.44
C VAL A 192 -2.93 10.84 -1.11
N TYR A 193 -3.23 11.64 -0.10
CA TYR A 193 -2.77 11.48 1.26
C TYR A 193 -3.86 11.92 2.24
N ILE A 194 -4.00 11.27 3.39
CA ILE A 194 -4.94 11.74 4.42
C ILE A 194 -4.34 12.95 5.13
N PHE A 195 -5.08 14.04 5.16
CA PHE A 195 -4.70 15.21 5.93
C PHE A 195 -4.81 14.91 7.43
N GLU A 196 -3.70 15.03 8.16
CA GLU A 196 -3.58 14.54 9.55
C GLU A 196 -4.59 15.16 10.54
N SER A 197 -5.02 16.39 10.31
CA SER A 197 -5.97 17.10 11.17
C SER A 197 -7.43 16.90 10.80
N GLY A 198 -7.73 16.11 9.77
CA GLY A 198 -9.09 15.87 9.26
C GLY A 198 -9.23 14.49 8.61
N ASN A 199 -10.48 14.12 8.33
CA ASN A 199 -10.79 12.91 7.56
C ASN A 199 -10.93 13.24 6.06
N GLU A 200 -10.07 14.10 5.53
CA GLU A 200 -10.12 14.56 4.15
C GLU A 200 -8.88 14.09 3.38
N LEU A 201 -9.05 13.82 2.10
CA LEU A 201 -7.91 13.55 1.22
C LEU A 201 -7.27 14.86 0.77
N LEU A 202 -5.95 14.93 0.94
CA LEU A 202 -5.12 15.92 0.27
C LEU A 202 -4.75 15.36 -1.10
N HIS A 203 -5.14 16.06 -2.17
CA HIS A 203 -4.71 15.76 -3.52
C HIS A 203 -3.46 16.55 -3.86
N ILE A 204 -2.37 15.85 -4.13
CA ILE A 204 -1.11 16.45 -4.57
C ILE A 204 -1.03 16.28 -6.09
N PRO A 205 -1.15 17.38 -6.85
CA PRO A 205 -1.10 17.31 -8.30
C PRO A 205 0.30 16.95 -8.77
N ARG A 206 0.38 16.29 -9.93
CA ARG A 206 1.64 16.05 -10.59
C ARG A 206 2.28 17.37 -11.02
N LEU A 207 3.53 17.54 -10.65
CA LEU A 207 4.33 18.68 -11.11
C LEU A 207 4.77 18.47 -12.57
N PRO A 208 4.95 19.55 -13.37
CA PRO A 208 5.40 19.48 -14.75
C PRO A 208 6.92 19.22 -14.84
N VAL A 209 7.40 18.18 -14.16
CA VAL A 209 8.81 17.78 -14.17
C VAL A 209 9.07 16.79 -15.31
N LYS A 210 10.26 16.87 -15.91
CA LYS A 210 10.75 15.91 -16.89
C LYS A 210 12.07 15.35 -16.38
N LEU A 211 12.30 14.05 -16.62
CA LEU A 211 13.62 13.45 -16.43
C LEU A 211 14.53 13.93 -17.54
N ASP A 212 15.60 14.64 -17.19
CA ASP A 212 16.69 14.92 -18.10
C ASP A 212 17.70 13.75 -18.04
N LEU A 213 17.51 12.78 -18.91
CA LEU A 213 18.36 11.58 -18.96
C LEU A 213 19.77 11.87 -19.48
N GLU A 214 19.97 12.96 -20.25
CA GLU A 214 21.27 13.31 -20.78
C GLU A 214 22.22 13.78 -19.65
N GLU A 215 21.71 14.50 -18.67
CA GLU A 215 22.53 14.98 -17.54
C GLU A 215 22.88 13.84 -16.54
N VAL A 216 22.06 12.82 -16.42
CA VAL A 216 22.28 11.70 -15.50
C VAL A 216 23.30 10.71 -16.03
N VAL A 217 23.32 10.47 -17.35
CA VAL A 217 24.24 9.52 -17.99
C VAL A 217 25.67 10.05 -18.05
N LEU A 218 25.88 11.37 -18.03
CA LEU A 218 27.22 11.98 -18.13
C LEU A 218 27.96 12.11 -16.78
N LYS A 219 27.33 11.76 -15.63
CA LYS A 219 27.91 11.88 -14.27
C LYS A 219 28.30 10.56 -13.62
N HIS A 220 28.16 9.46 -14.31
CA HIS A 220 28.53 8.11 -13.86
C HIS A 220 29.27 7.37 -14.98
#